data_41921c5af0a257df66691672c064a05a
#
_entry.id   41921c5af0a257df66691672c064a05a
#
_cell.length_a   1.000
_cell.length_b   1.000
_cell.length_c   1.000
_cell.angle_alpha   90.00
_cell.angle_beta   90.00
_cell.angle_gamma   90.00
#
_symmetry.space_group_name_H-M   'P 1'
#
loop_
_entity.id
_entity.type
_entity.pdbx_description
1 polymer ?
#
loop_
_entity_poly.entity_id
_entity_poly.type
_entity_poly.pdbx_seq_one_letter_code
_entity_poly.pdbx_strand_id
1 'polypeptide(L)'
;MATTAADGNLKPYLRKNGVKREHIGKNGYHNHKEKNGQGTDVASRCHKHEPFEQAPMYVAVLTYLGFGIVTLFGYLRDFLRAVGLEKCNIAQEREKQKDFVPLYQDFENFYTRNLYMRVRDNWNRPICSLPGPVFDLMERVSDDYNWTFRYCNRLIYDRHTVNSINSIMEEVSLRYMDSIHEELEQLVANFLGVESAMTYGMGFATNSMNIPALVGRGCLILSDELNHTSLILGARLSGATIRVFKHNNMQSLEKMLKEAVCSGQPRTHRPWKKILIVVEGIYSMEGSVVLLPEVIALKKKYKAYLYLDEAHSIGAVGQTGRGVTELFNVNPADVDVMMGTFTKSFGASGGYIAGKKELVDYLRTHSHSAVYATAMSPPATEQIIRAMKCIMGKDGSTEGLRRIRQLAENTKYFRSRLKEMGFIIYGNNDSPVVPVLLYMPAKVVAFAREMLARKIGVVVVGFPATPITEARARFCVSAAHTRDMLNQVLDCMNEVGDLLCLKFSRRKYSPQPDLCDETDFELDS
;
A
#
# COMPACT_ATOMS: atom_id res chain seq x y z
N MET A 1 22.43 11.51 -46.74
CA MET A 1 22.65 10.07 -46.70
C MET A 1 21.80 9.55 -45.53
N ALA A 2 20.66 9.12 -45.90
CA ALA A 2 20.09 7.77 -45.83
C ALA A 2 19.87 7.32 -44.39
N THR A 3 18.62 7.51 -43.93
CA THR A 3 17.46 6.60 -43.81
C THR A 3 17.68 5.47 -42.79
N THR A 4 16.81 5.32 -41.83
CA THR A 4 15.58 4.55 -41.95
C THR A 4 14.67 4.78 -40.76
N ALA A 5 13.38 5.00 -41.04
CA ALA A 5 12.28 4.98 -40.13
C ALA A 5 12.02 3.55 -39.60
N ALA A 6 11.63 3.43 -38.35
CA ALA A 6 11.03 2.22 -37.82
C ALA A 6 9.70 2.59 -37.17
N ASP A 7 8.62 2.34 -37.89
CA ASP A 7 7.24 2.31 -37.41
C ASP A 7 7.11 1.30 -36.29
N GLY A 8 6.72 1.76 -35.12
CA GLY A 8 6.39 0.96 -33.95
C GLY A 8 4.92 1.06 -33.60
N ASN A 9 4.06 0.38 -34.36
CA ASN A 9 2.65 0.17 -34.04
C ASN A 9 2.49 -0.61 -32.73
N LEU A 10 2.11 0.05 -31.65
CA LEU A 10 1.65 -0.55 -30.41
C LEU A 10 0.17 -0.95 -30.54
N LYS A 11 -0.07 -2.18 -30.95
CA LYS A 11 -1.41 -2.80 -30.87
C LYS A 11 -1.69 -3.23 -29.42
N PRO A 12 -2.91 -3.02 -28.92
CA PRO A 12 -3.30 -3.51 -27.61
C PRO A 12 -3.47 -5.04 -27.61
N TYR A 13 -2.80 -5.70 -26.66
CA TYR A 13 -2.92 -7.14 -26.45
C TYR A 13 -4.26 -7.49 -25.79
N LEU A 14 -5.25 -7.81 -26.60
CA LEU A 14 -6.40 -8.61 -26.21
C LEU A 14 -6.11 -10.08 -26.56
N ARG A 15 -5.65 -10.86 -25.61
CA ARG A 15 -5.53 -12.32 -25.77
C ARG A 15 -6.82 -12.98 -25.26
N LYS A 16 -7.58 -13.53 -26.20
CA LYS A 16 -8.63 -14.51 -25.94
C LYS A 16 -7.98 -15.81 -25.45
N ASN A 17 -8.23 -16.20 -24.22
CA ASN A 17 -7.99 -17.56 -23.77
C ASN A 17 -9.32 -18.25 -23.54
N GLY A 18 -9.66 -19.13 -24.48
CA GLY A 18 -10.72 -20.11 -24.30
C GLY A 18 -10.25 -21.21 -23.34
N VAL A 19 -10.93 -21.35 -22.22
CA VAL A 19 -10.71 -22.44 -21.27
C VAL A 19 -11.67 -23.56 -21.58
N LYS A 20 -11.13 -24.70 -22.02
CA LYS A 20 -11.85 -25.98 -22.08
C LYS A 20 -12.09 -26.47 -20.65
N ARG A 21 -13.35 -26.82 -20.37
CA ARG A 21 -13.74 -27.52 -19.14
C ARG A 21 -13.24 -28.96 -19.20
N GLU A 22 -12.40 -29.36 -18.28
CA GLU A 22 -12.17 -30.78 -17.96
C GLU A 22 -12.79 -31.12 -16.61
N HIS A 23 -13.58 -32.21 -16.62
CA HIS A 23 -14.13 -32.83 -15.43
C HIS A 23 -13.01 -33.51 -14.64
N ILE A 24 -12.89 -33.20 -13.35
CA ILE A 24 -12.06 -33.98 -12.44
C ILE A 24 -12.95 -34.64 -11.40
N GLY A 25 -12.79 -35.98 -11.39
CA GLY A 25 -13.50 -36.89 -10.55
C GLY A 25 -13.13 -36.80 -9.07
N LYS A 26 -14.07 -37.25 -8.26
CA LYS A 26 -13.95 -37.47 -6.82
C LYS A 26 -12.92 -38.55 -6.52
N ASN A 27 -11.92 -38.29 -5.70
CA ASN A 27 -11.18 -39.32 -4.98
C ASN A 27 -11.05 -38.93 -3.51
N GLY A 28 -11.57 -39.81 -2.67
CA GLY A 28 -11.49 -39.75 -1.23
C GLY A 28 -10.08 -40.13 -0.73
N TYR A 29 -9.66 -39.52 0.33
CA TYR A 29 -8.50 -39.96 1.08
C TYR A 29 -8.87 -40.34 2.51
N HIS A 30 -8.45 -41.55 2.85
CA HIS A 30 -8.58 -42.19 4.15
C HIS A 30 -7.73 -41.54 5.21
N ASN A 31 -8.31 -41.40 6.40
CA ASN A 31 -7.61 -41.04 7.65
C ASN A 31 -6.72 -42.20 8.13
N HIS A 32 -5.43 -41.91 8.35
CA HIS A 32 -4.63 -42.69 9.30
C HIS A 32 -4.33 -41.81 10.54
N LYS A 33 -4.82 -42.31 11.69
CA LYS A 33 -4.44 -41.83 13.03
C LYS A 33 -3.12 -42.46 13.43
N GLU A 34 -2.13 -41.67 13.73
CA GLU A 34 -1.06 -42.12 14.63
C GLU A 34 -1.02 -41.22 15.87
N LYS A 35 -0.97 -41.88 17.02
CA LYS A 35 -0.82 -41.32 18.36
C LYS A 35 0.65 -41.35 18.73
N ASN A 36 1.10 -40.28 19.35
CA ASN A 36 1.97 -40.15 20.55
C ASN A 36 3.09 -39.11 20.39
N GLY A 37 3.15 -38.22 21.36
CA GLY A 37 4.32 -37.37 21.63
C GLY A 37 3.89 -36.09 22.33
N GLN A 38 3.94 -36.07 23.66
CA GLN A 38 3.82 -34.84 24.44
C GLN A 38 4.99 -33.90 24.09
N GLY A 39 4.70 -32.86 23.36
CA GLY A 39 5.57 -31.70 23.15
C GLY A 39 4.71 -30.47 23.37
N THR A 40 5.19 -29.54 24.16
CA THR A 40 4.56 -28.28 24.51
C THR A 40 4.22 -27.53 23.22
N ASP A 41 2.98 -27.63 22.78
CA ASP A 41 2.41 -26.89 21.65
C ASP A 41 2.25 -25.41 22.07
N VAL A 42 3.28 -24.61 21.80
CA VAL A 42 3.06 -23.20 21.51
C VAL A 42 2.36 -23.17 20.15
N ALA A 43 1.03 -23.13 20.17
CA ALA A 43 0.20 -23.12 18.99
C ALA A 43 0.68 -22.02 18.05
N SER A 44 1.34 -22.42 16.96
CA SER A 44 1.58 -21.52 15.83
C SER A 44 0.21 -21.03 15.35
N ARG A 45 -0.11 -19.76 15.58
CA ARG A 45 -1.29 -19.12 15.02
C ARG A 45 -1.17 -19.18 13.51
N CYS A 46 -1.70 -20.24 12.92
CA CYS A 46 -1.82 -20.38 11.49
C CYS A 46 -2.84 -19.33 11.03
N HIS A 47 -2.37 -18.17 10.58
CA HIS A 47 -3.22 -17.17 9.93
C HIS A 47 -3.70 -17.78 8.61
N LYS A 48 -4.83 -18.48 8.67
CA LYS A 48 -5.46 -19.03 7.47
C LYS A 48 -5.78 -17.84 6.54
N HIS A 49 -5.24 -17.88 5.35
CA HIS A 49 -5.63 -16.97 4.28
C HIS A 49 -7.13 -17.19 4.00
N GLU A 50 -7.96 -16.29 4.53
CA GLU A 50 -9.36 -16.27 4.13
C GLU A 50 -9.45 -15.72 2.71
N PRO A 51 -9.98 -16.49 1.74
CA PRO A 51 -10.16 -15.97 0.40
C PRO A 51 -11.14 -14.78 0.46
N PHE A 52 -10.79 -13.71 -0.23
CA PHE A 52 -11.64 -12.53 -0.33
C PHE A 52 -13.04 -12.91 -0.81
N GLU A 53 -14.07 -12.35 -0.18
CA GLU A 53 -15.44 -12.56 -0.61
C GLU A 53 -15.63 -11.93 -2.00
N GLN A 54 -16.05 -12.75 -2.97
CA GLN A 54 -16.26 -12.30 -4.33
C GLN A 54 -17.56 -11.50 -4.45
N ALA A 55 -17.53 -10.49 -5.33
CA ALA A 55 -18.72 -9.73 -5.68
C ALA A 55 -19.84 -10.65 -6.20
N PRO A 56 -21.11 -10.42 -5.82
CA PRO A 56 -22.22 -11.07 -6.48
C PRO A 56 -22.18 -10.83 -8.00
N MET A 57 -22.51 -11.86 -8.79
CA MET A 57 -22.43 -11.79 -10.26
C MET A 57 -23.17 -10.56 -10.84
N TYR A 58 -24.36 -10.25 -10.32
CA TYR A 58 -25.13 -9.10 -10.79
C TYR A 58 -24.40 -7.76 -10.57
N VAL A 59 -23.63 -7.63 -9.48
CA VAL A 59 -22.84 -6.44 -9.19
C VAL A 59 -21.72 -6.27 -10.21
N ALA A 60 -21.04 -7.37 -10.56
CA ALA A 60 -20.02 -7.35 -11.60
C ALA A 60 -20.60 -6.93 -12.96
N VAL A 61 -21.75 -7.48 -13.35
CA VAL A 61 -22.46 -7.13 -14.59
C VAL A 61 -22.85 -5.66 -14.61
N LEU A 62 -23.44 -5.15 -13.52
CA LEU A 62 -23.81 -3.74 -13.41
C LEU A 62 -22.60 -2.80 -13.41
N THR A 63 -21.47 -3.23 -12.88
CA THR A 63 -20.22 -2.46 -12.91
C THR A 63 -19.71 -2.31 -14.34
N TYR A 64 -19.63 -3.41 -15.11
CA TYR A 64 -19.23 -3.34 -16.53
C TYR A 64 -20.22 -2.53 -17.36
N LEU A 65 -21.52 -2.69 -17.12
CA LEU A 65 -22.55 -1.88 -17.79
C LEU A 65 -22.37 -0.39 -17.48
N GLY A 66 -22.12 -0.04 -16.21
CA GLY A 66 -21.85 1.34 -15.78
C GLY A 66 -20.65 1.93 -16.51
N PHE A 67 -19.54 1.22 -16.58
CA PHE A 67 -18.37 1.66 -17.36
C PHE A 67 -18.67 1.76 -18.85
N GLY A 68 -19.47 0.85 -19.42
CA GLY A 68 -19.90 0.89 -20.81
C GLY A 68 -20.70 2.17 -21.12
N ILE A 69 -21.66 2.51 -20.27
CA ILE A 69 -22.48 3.73 -20.40
C ILE A 69 -21.58 4.98 -20.33
N VAL A 70 -20.71 5.06 -19.32
CA VAL A 70 -19.81 6.22 -19.16
C VAL A 70 -18.85 6.33 -20.35
N THR A 71 -18.37 5.23 -20.90
CA THR A 71 -17.54 5.20 -22.10
C THR A 71 -18.29 5.70 -23.32
N LEU A 72 -19.54 5.28 -23.52
CA LEU A 72 -20.40 5.78 -24.61
C LEU A 72 -20.59 7.29 -24.53
N PHE A 73 -20.93 7.81 -23.35
CA PHE A 73 -21.03 9.25 -23.13
C PHE A 73 -19.69 9.97 -23.34
N GLY A 74 -18.58 9.35 -23.01
CA GLY A 74 -17.25 9.87 -23.27
C GLY A 74 -16.98 10.07 -24.77
N TYR A 75 -17.30 9.08 -25.60
CA TYR A 75 -17.19 9.20 -27.06
C TYR A 75 -18.12 10.25 -27.65
N LEU A 76 -19.37 10.33 -27.16
CA LEU A 76 -20.29 11.37 -27.56
C LEU A 76 -19.73 12.77 -27.27
N ARG A 77 -19.11 12.97 -26.13
CA ARG A 77 -18.49 14.24 -25.74
C ARG A 77 -17.26 14.58 -26.56
N ASP A 78 -16.41 13.57 -26.86
CA ASP A 78 -15.27 13.78 -27.75
C ASP A 78 -15.76 14.19 -29.16
N PHE A 79 -16.84 13.60 -29.63
CA PHE A 79 -17.48 14.04 -30.86
C PHE A 79 -18.01 15.50 -30.78
N LEU A 80 -18.70 15.86 -29.68
CA LEU A 80 -19.19 17.23 -29.48
C LEU A 80 -18.06 18.27 -29.44
N ARG A 81 -16.92 17.90 -28.84
CA ARG A 81 -15.70 18.74 -28.83
C ARG A 81 -15.09 18.87 -30.23
N ALA A 82 -15.05 17.78 -30.97
CA ALA A 82 -14.54 17.79 -32.35
C ALA A 82 -15.38 18.68 -33.29
N VAL A 83 -16.69 18.76 -33.04
CA VAL A 83 -17.61 19.64 -33.83
C VAL A 83 -17.66 21.07 -33.26
N GLY A 84 -16.94 21.36 -32.17
CA GLY A 84 -16.90 22.70 -31.57
C GLY A 84 -18.11 23.07 -30.70
N LEU A 85 -19.01 22.11 -30.41
CA LEU A 85 -20.20 22.34 -29.56
C LEU A 85 -19.85 22.29 -28.06
N GLU A 86 -18.76 21.65 -27.67
CA GLU A 86 -18.25 21.63 -26.31
C GLU A 86 -16.85 22.23 -26.28
N LYS A 87 -16.55 23.04 -25.23
CA LYS A 87 -15.23 23.65 -25.03
C LYS A 87 -14.18 22.58 -24.80
N CYS A 88 -13.10 22.66 -25.58
CA CYS A 88 -11.93 21.79 -25.39
C CYS A 88 -10.89 22.51 -24.51
N ASN A 89 -10.62 21.96 -23.33
CA ASN A 89 -9.65 22.50 -22.38
C ASN A 89 -8.26 21.79 -22.49
N ILE A 90 -7.98 21.12 -23.60
CA ILE A 90 -6.70 20.45 -23.83
C ILE A 90 -5.65 21.50 -24.13
N ALA A 91 -4.47 21.35 -23.52
CA ALA A 91 -3.32 22.20 -23.84
C ALA A 91 -2.91 21.96 -25.30
N GLN A 92 -2.79 23.04 -26.06
CA GLN A 92 -2.39 22.99 -27.46
C GLN A 92 -0.99 23.59 -27.64
N GLU A 93 -0.22 22.99 -28.56
CA GLU A 93 1.05 23.55 -28.97
C GLU A 93 0.85 24.93 -29.61
N ARG A 94 1.79 25.84 -29.38
CA ARG A 94 1.77 27.15 -30.02
C ARG A 94 1.95 26.99 -31.53
N GLU A 95 1.30 27.84 -32.34
CA GLU A 95 1.40 27.75 -33.80
C GLU A 95 2.83 27.72 -34.35
N LYS A 96 3.75 28.45 -33.68
CA LYS A 96 5.17 28.49 -34.03
C LYS A 96 5.92 27.16 -33.76
N GLN A 97 5.29 26.22 -33.12
CA GLN A 97 5.87 24.92 -32.72
C GLN A 97 5.19 23.73 -33.40
N LYS A 98 4.35 23.97 -34.41
CA LYS A 98 3.65 22.89 -35.14
C LYS A 98 4.59 21.87 -35.79
N ASP A 99 5.83 22.29 -36.12
CA ASP A 99 6.83 21.44 -36.74
C ASP A 99 7.69 20.68 -35.72
N PHE A 100 7.50 20.94 -34.43
CA PHE A 100 8.18 20.22 -33.37
C PHE A 100 7.43 18.95 -33.00
N VAL A 101 8.14 17.96 -32.45
CA VAL A 101 7.49 16.83 -31.78
C VAL A 101 6.63 17.39 -30.64
N PRO A 102 5.32 17.06 -30.57
CA PRO A 102 4.44 17.62 -29.57
C PRO A 102 4.97 17.42 -28.15
N LEU A 103 5.13 18.53 -27.42
CA LEU A 103 5.48 18.48 -26.00
C LEU A 103 4.28 18.02 -25.17
N TYR A 104 3.10 18.48 -25.57
CA TYR A 104 1.83 18.02 -25.03
C TYR A 104 1.35 16.84 -25.86
N GLN A 105 1.90 15.65 -25.60
CA GLN A 105 1.26 14.43 -26.07
C GLN A 105 -0.13 14.36 -25.42
N ASP A 106 -1.05 13.60 -26.00
CA ASP A 106 -2.34 13.27 -25.39
C ASP A 106 -2.16 12.56 -24.04
N PHE A 107 -1.57 13.26 -23.05
CA PHE A 107 -1.52 12.84 -21.66
C PHE A 107 -2.91 12.67 -21.07
N GLU A 108 -3.86 13.39 -21.65
CA GLU A 108 -5.24 13.20 -21.37
C GLU A 108 -5.76 12.04 -22.20
N ASN A 109 -5.47 10.84 -21.70
CA ASN A 109 -6.13 9.68 -22.23
C ASN A 109 -7.66 9.87 -22.07
N PHE A 110 -8.41 9.15 -22.88
CA PHE A 110 -9.87 9.19 -22.88
C PHE A 110 -10.49 9.15 -21.46
N TYR A 111 -9.91 8.32 -20.57
CA TYR A 111 -10.35 8.17 -19.19
C TYR A 111 -10.18 9.47 -18.39
N THR A 112 -9.01 10.08 -18.43
CA THR A 112 -8.73 11.32 -17.72
C THR A 112 -9.67 12.41 -18.15
N ARG A 113 -9.82 12.61 -19.46
CA ARG A 113 -10.61 13.68 -20.07
C ARG A 113 -12.11 13.56 -19.80
N ASN A 114 -12.67 12.35 -19.88
CA ASN A 114 -14.11 12.14 -19.83
C ASN A 114 -14.64 11.65 -18.48
N LEU A 115 -13.81 10.98 -17.67
CA LEU A 115 -14.21 10.45 -16.37
C LEU A 115 -13.54 11.19 -15.20
N TYR A 116 -12.22 11.10 -15.12
CA TYR A 116 -11.49 11.57 -13.94
C TYR A 116 -11.72 13.06 -13.66
N MET A 117 -11.64 13.92 -14.68
CA MET A 117 -11.79 15.36 -14.49
C MET A 117 -13.16 15.73 -13.91
N ARG A 118 -14.20 14.98 -14.21
CA ARG A 118 -15.56 15.25 -13.70
C ARG A 118 -15.78 14.94 -12.25
N VAL A 119 -14.96 14.07 -11.71
CA VAL A 119 -15.07 13.59 -10.32
C VAL A 119 -13.83 13.92 -9.51
N ARG A 120 -12.96 14.77 -10.04
CA ARG A 120 -11.69 15.18 -9.45
C ARG A 120 -11.85 15.87 -8.09
N ASP A 121 -13.03 16.41 -7.81
CA ASP A 121 -13.38 16.96 -6.51
C ASP A 121 -13.29 15.95 -5.36
N ASN A 122 -13.32 14.65 -5.65
CA ASN A 122 -13.21 13.60 -4.65
C ASN A 122 -11.76 13.30 -4.22
N TRP A 123 -10.76 13.75 -5.00
CA TRP A 123 -9.35 13.46 -4.73
C TRP A 123 -8.55 14.73 -4.51
N ASN A 124 -7.38 14.56 -3.87
CA ASN A 124 -6.42 15.64 -3.63
C ASN A 124 -7.06 16.87 -2.96
N ARG A 125 -7.92 16.62 -1.97
CA ARG A 125 -8.49 17.70 -1.16
C ARG A 125 -7.40 18.28 -0.28
N PRO A 126 -7.17 19.62 -0.31
CA PRO A 126 -6.13 20.22 0.49
C PRO A 126 -6.49 20.17 1.97
N ILE A 127 -5.57 19.65 2.77
CA ILE A 127 -5.62 19.66 4.23
C ILE A 127 -4.94 20.95 4.69
N CYS A 128 -5.58 21.71 5.57
CA CYS A 128 -5.08 22.98 6.08
C CYS A 128 -4.83 22.98 7.60
N SER A 129 -4.86 21.81 8.22
CA SER A 129 -4.49 21.58 9.62
C SER A 129 -3.35 20.57 9.75
N LEU A 130 -2.84 20.38 10.96
CA LEU A 130 -1.93 19.29 11.26
C LEU A 130 -2.61 17.94 11.02
N PRO A 131 -1.90 16.95 10.44
CA PRO A 131 -2.45 15.61 10.29
C PRO A 131 -2.78 14.98 11.64
N GLY A 132 -4.00 14.46 11.78
CA GLY A 132 -4.48 13.83 12.99
C GLY A 132 -5.74 13.01 12.73
N PRO A 133 -6.40 12.50 13.77
CA PRO A 133 -7.68 11.81 13.65
C PRO A 133 -8.80 12.75 13.18
N VAL A 134 -8.64 14.04 13.44
CA VAL A 134 -9.47 15.14 12.94
C VAL A 134 -8.57 16.08 12.14
N PHE A 135 -9.02 16.53 11.00
CA PHE A 135 -8.28 17.44 10.12
C PHE A 135 -9.23 18.39 9.40
N ASP A 136 -8.74 19.59 9.09
CA ASP A 136 -9.50 20.59 8.37
C ASP A 136 -9.21 20.51 6.88
N LEU A 137 -10.26 20.56 6.07
CA LEU A 137 -10.16 20.62 4.63
C LEU A 137 -10.44 22.04 4.16
N MET A 138 -9.63 22.52 3.21
CA MET A 138 -9.94 23.76 2.51
C MET A 138 -11.07 23.49 1.50
N GLU A 139 -12.14 24.28 1.60
CA GLU A 139 -13.23 24.23 0.63
C GLU A 139 -12.73 24.71 -0.73
N ARG A 140 -13.09 23.99 -1.78
CA ARG A 140 -12.80 24.37 -3.16
C ARG A 140 -14.06 24.31 -4.00
N VAL A 141 -14.26 25.33 -4.81
CA VAL A 141 -15.41 25.46 -5.71
C VAL A 141 -14.93 25.49 -7.15
N SER A 142 -15.67 24.84 -8.02
CA SER A 142 -15.39 24.80 -9.44
C SER A 142 -16.62 25.28 -10.23
N ASP A 143 -16.39 26.17 -11.20
CA ASP A 143 -17.43 26.68 -12.10
C ASP A 143 -17.35 26.03 -13.50
N ASP A 144 -16.35 25.16 -13.72
CA ASP A 144 -16.01 24.56 -15.02
C ASP A 144 -15.98 23.03 -15.00
N TYR A 145 -16.86 22.42 -14.20
CA TYR A 145 -16.96 20.96 -14.08
C TYR A 145 -15.66 20.30 -13.62
N ASN A 146 -14.98 20.87 -12.61
CA ASN A 146 -13.76 20.40 -11.98
C ASN A 146 -12.47 20.53 -12.82
N TRP A 147 -12.47 21.32 -13.90
CA TRP A 147 -11.23 21.63 -14.64
C TRP A 147 -10.33 22.55 -13.84
N THR A 148 -10.90 23.59 -13.22
CA THR A 148 -10.20 24.48 -12.29
C THR A 148 -10.91 24.54 -10.95
N PHE A 149 -10.15 24.85 -9.89
CA PHE A 149 -10.71 25.04 -8.56
C PHE A 149 -10.31 26.41 -8.02
N ARG A 150 -11.27 27.08 -7.43
CA ARG A 150 -11.04 28.23 -6.55
C ARG A 150 -11.08 27.76 -5.11
N TYR A 151 -10.12 28.20 -4.33
CA TYR A 151 -10.07 27.89 -2.90
C TYR A 151 -10.77 28.99 -2.14
N CYS A 152 -11.76 28.61 -1.33
CA CYS A 152 -12.50 29.54 -0.50
C CYS A 152 -11.79 29.61 0.87
N ASN A 153 -11.52 30.83 1.38
CA ASN A 153 -10.89 31.05 2.68
C ASN A 153 -11.81 30.73 3.88
N ARG A 154 -12.83 29.90 3.70
CA ARG A 154 -13.63 29.41 4.82
C ARG A 154 -12.88 28.31 5.53
N LEU A 155 -12.07 28.71 6.52
CA LEU A 155 -11.66 27.83 7.59
C LEU A 155 -12.94 27.39 8.34
N ILE A 156 -13.41 26.18 8.06
CA ILE A 156 -14.38 25.52 8.92
C ILE A 156 -13.53 24.95 10.03
N TYR A 157 -13.27 25.71 11.11
CA TYR A 157 -13.20 25.22 12.47
C TYR A 157 -12.58 26.11 13.50
N ASP A 158 -13.02 25.82 14.75
CA ASP A 158 -12.56 26.34 16.02
C ASP A 158 -11.05 26.19 16.21
N ARG A 159 -10.43 27.34 16.53
CA ARG A 159 -9.03 27.43 16.92
C ARG A 159 -8.84 26.87 18.33
N HIS A 160 -8.09 25.81 18.46
CA HIS A 160 -7.29 25.61 19.67
C HIS A 160 -5.81 25.41 19.32
N THR A 161 -5.09 26.51 19.52
CA THR A 161 -3.67 26.67 19.89
C THR A 161 -2.61 25.80 19.21
N VAL A 162 -1.91 26.42 18.26
CA VAL A 162 -0.53 26.04 17.91
C VAL A 162 0.38 27.16 18.36
N ASN A 163 0.94 27.02 19.55
CA ASN A 163 2.10 27.78 19.99
C ASN A 163 3.13 26.78 20.48
N SER A 164 4.09 26.37 19.63
CA SER A 164 5.38 25.82 20.10
C SER A 164 6.31 25.26 19.00
N ILE A 165 6.18 25.66 17.74
CA ILE A 165 7.13 25.18 16.70
C ILE A 165 8.28 26.18 16.45
N ASN A 166 8.15 27.43 16.86
CA ASN A 166 9.13 28.46 16.53
C ASN A 166 10.40 28.54 17.42
N SER A 167 10.47 27.75 18.49
CA SER A 167 11.62 27.82 19.41
C SER A 167 12.72 26.77 19.21
N ILE A 168 12.54 25.86 18.26
CA ILE A 168 13.52 24.74 18.03
C ILE A 168 14.44 25.01 16.83
N MET A 169 14.17 26.03 16.04
CA MET A 169 14.87 26.27 14.76
C MET A 169 16.21 27.02 14.86
N GLU A 170 16.60 27.55 16.01
CA GLU A 170 17.74 28.45 16.09
C GLU A 170 19.10 27.84 16.50
N GLU A 171 19.19 26.57 16.84
CA GLU A 171 20.43 25.99 17.40
C GLU A 171 20.98 24.74 16.72
N VAL A 172 20.65 24.44 15.46
CA VAL A 172 21.24 23.29 14.78
C VAL A 172 22.46 23.71 13.96
N SER A 173 23.61 23.74 14.62
CA SER A 173 24.93 23.89 13.99
C SER A 173 25.21 22.73 13.01
N LEU A 174 25.79 23.01 11.84
CA LEU A 174 26.21 22.08 10.79
C LEU A 174 27.06 20.88 11.26
N ARG A 175 27.64 20.95 12.47
CA ARG A 175 28.42 19.85 13.07
C ARG A 175 27.58 18.69 13.60
N TYR A 176 26.26 18.84 13.72
CA TYR A 176 25.34 17.79 14.22
C TYR A 176 24.76 16.89 13.13
N MET A 177 24.97 17.21 11.86
CA MET A 177 24.24 16.54 10.78
C MET A 177 24.62 15.06 10.63
N ASP A 178 25.87 14.72 10.74
CA ASP A 178 26.31 13.32 10.57
C ASP A 178 25.91 12.47 11.79
N SER A 179 26.08 12.98 13.00
CA SER A 179 25.77 12.25 14.22
C SER A 179 24.29 11.93 14.41
N ILE A 180 23.38 12.84 13.98
CA ILE A 180 21.93 12.60 14.13
C ILE A 180 21.42 11.51 13.17
N HIS A 181 21.99 11.41 11.97
CA HIS A 181 21.64 10.35 11.03
C HIS A 181 22.16 9.00 11.53
N GLU A 182 23.38 8.96 12.05
CA GLU A 182 23.96 7.73 12.66
C GLU A 182 23.13 7.27 13.86
N GLU A 183 22.68 8.21 14.71
CA GLU A 183 21.78 7.90 15.83
C GLU A 183 20.49 7.26 15.33
N LEU A 184 19.86 7.84 14.30
CA LEU A 184 18.64 7.30 13.72
C LEU A 184 18.87 5.91 13.12
N GLU A 185 19.94 5.72 12.35
CA GLU A 185 20.27 4.44 11.71
C GLU A 185 20.52 3.35 12.75
N GLN A 186 21.25 3.68 13.82
CA GLN A 186 21.47 2.77 14.94
C GLN A 186 20.16 2.46 15.68
N LEU A 187 19.28 3.44 15.84
CA LEU A 187 17.98 3.26 16.48
C LEU A 187 17.07 2.33 15.65
N VAL A 188 17.06 2.50 14.33
CA VAL A 188 16.34 1.62 13.40
C VAL A 188 16.88 0.20 13.45
N ALA A 189 18.19 0.01 13.38
CA ALA A 189 18.82 -1.30 13.45
C ALA A 189 18.47 -2.03 14.77
N ASN A 190 18.56 -1.32 15.88
CA ASN A 190 18.21 -1.85 17.21
C ASN A 190 16.71 -2.18 17.32
N PHE A 191 15.84 -1.34 16.75
CA PHE A 191 14.40 -1.59 16.78
C PHE A 191 14.02 -2.85 16.01
N LEU A 192 14.61 -3.05 14.84
CA LEU A 192 14.35 -4.22 14.00
C LEU A 192 15.10 -5.48 14.44
N GLY A 193 16.13 -5.34 15.26
CA GLY A 193 16.99 -6.46 15.66
C GLY A 193 17.90 -6.96 14.53
N VAL A 194 18.42 -6.03 13.71
CA VAL A 194 19.36 -6.31 12.61
C VAL A 194 20.69 -5.61 12.83
N GLU A 195 21.72 -5.98 12.04
CA GLU A 195 23.09 -5.50 12.24
C GLU A 195 23.27 -4.02 11.89
N SER A 196 22.59 -3.54 10.85
CA SER A 196 22.76 -2.17 10.36
C SER A 196 21.54 -1.67 9.62
N ALA A 197 21.41 -0.35 9.54
CA ALA A 197 20.40 0.33 8.75
C ALA A 197 20.99 1.56 8.07
N MET A 198 20.31 2.03 7.04
CA MET A 198 20.60 3.27 6.33
C MET A 198 19.32 4.02 6.04
N THR A 199 19.34 5.33 6.24
CA THR A 199 18.16 6.19 6.06
C THR A 199 18.22 6.99 4.75
N TYR A 200 17.04 7.32 4.23
CA TYR A 200 16.85 8.02 2.96
C TYR A 200 15.77 9.10 3.11
N GLY A 201 15.96 10.24 2.46
CA GLY A 201 15.05 11.38 2.56
C GLY A 201 13.66 11.18 1.92
N MET A 202 13.46 10.15 1.08
CA MET A 202 12.22 9.90 0.36
C MET A 202 11.85 8.41 0.37
N GLY A 203 10.69 8.05 0.97
CA GLY A 203 10.23 6.67 1.07
C GLY A 203 10.04 5.97 -0.27
N PHE A 204 9.51 6.66 -1.29
CA PHE A 204 9.37 6.10 -2.64
C PHE A 204 10.74 5.78 -3.28
N ALA A 205 11.69 6.70 -3.15
CA ALA A 205 13.04 6.52 -3.69
C ALA A 205 13.81 5.43 -2.96
N THR A 206 13.49 5.15 -1.70
CA THR A 206 14.09 4.05 -0.95
C THR A 206 13.93 2.70 -1.67
N ASN A 207 12.77 2.43 -2.28
CA ASN A 207 12.58 1.24 -3.12
C ASN A 207 13.18 1.43 -4.52
N SER A 208 12.76 2.49 -5.22
CA SER A 208 13.03 2.63 -6.64
C SER A 208 14.51 2.82 -6.99
N MET A 209 15.31 3.34 -6.07
CA MET A 209 16.73 3.62 -6.30
C MET A 209 17.67 2.59 -5.66
N ASN A 210 17.20 1.78 -4.70
CA ASN A 210 18.03 0.77 -4.06
C ASN A 210 17.90 -0.62 -4.72
N ILE A 211 16.72 -1.00 -5.21
CA ILE A 211 16.57 -2.27 -5.94
C ILE A 211 17.54 -2.37 -7.14
N PRO A 212 17.72 -1.31 -7.97
CA PRO A 212 18.71 -1.33 -9.06
C PRO A 212 20.17 -1.51 -8.62
N ALA A 213 20.50 -1.11 -7.39
CA ALA A 213 21.84 -1.34 -6.84
C ALA A 213 22.07 -2.81 -6.43
N LEU A 214 21.00 -3.51 -6.00
CA LEU A 214 21.06 -4.88 -5.51
C LEU A 214 21.07 -5.93 -6.61
N VAL A 215 20.31 -5.70 -7.69
CA VAL A 215 20.09 -6.63 -8.79
C VAL A 215 20.13 -5.93 -10.14
N GLY A 216 20.57 -6.65 -11.17
CA GLY A 216 20.72 -6.12 -12.52
C GLY A 216 20.58 -7.21 -13.58
N ARG A 217 21.13 -6.98 -14.76
CA ARG A 217 21.09 -7.94 -15.88
C ARG A 217 21.67 -9.30 -15.48
N GLY A 218 20.94 -10.35 -15.78
CA GLY A 218 21.26 -11.74 -15.41
C GLY A 218 20.75 -12.15 -14.03
N CYS A 219 20.04 -11.27 -13.32
CA CYS A 219 19.28 -11.57 -12.11
C CYS A 219 17.79 -11.76 -12.43
N LEU A 220 17.08 -12.45 -11.56
CA LEU A 220 15.63 -12.64 -11.60
C LEU A 220 14.99 -11.98 -10.40
N ILE A 221 13.93 -11.20 -10.64
CA ILE A 221 13.03 -10.68 -9.61
C ILE A 221 11.72 -11.45 -9.71
N LEU A 222 11.28 -12.02 -8.59
CA LEU A 222 9.94 -12.59 -8.41
C LEU A 222 9.12 -11.61 -7.57
N SER A 223 8.23 -10.89 -8.22
CA SER A 223 7.41 -9.83 -7.62
C SER A 223 5.99 -10.32 -7.37
N ASP A 224 5.44 -10.04 -6.19
CA ASP A 224 4.00 -10.20 -5.96
C ASP A 224 3.22 -9.28 -6.90
N GLU A 225 2.05 -9.74 -7.39
CA GLU A 225 1.24 -8.99 -8.37
C GLU A 225 0.65 -7.69 -7.81
N LEU A 226 0.55 -7.56 -6.49
CA LEU A 226 -0.02 -6.37 -5.81
C LEU A 226 1.04 -5.44 -5.22
N ASN A 227 2.30 -5.66 -5.53
CA ASN A 227 3.40 -4.82 -5.06
C ASN A 227 3.22 -3.34 -5.46
N HIS A 228 3.62 -2.46 -4.56
CA HIS A 228 3.57 -1.02 -4.72
C HIS A 228 4.37 -0.52 -5.92
N THR A 229 3.91 0.56 -6.53
CA THR A 229 4.52 1.16 -7.72
C THR A 229 6.02 1.46 -7.56
N SER A 230 6.49 1.80 -6.35
CA SER A 230 7.92 2.05 -6.08
C SER A 230 8.78 0.78 -6.25
N LEU A 231 8.26 -0.38 -5.83
CA LEU A 231 8.91 -1.68 -6.02
C LEU A 231 8.92 -2.07 -7.51
N ILE A 232 7.79 -1.87 -8.20
CA ILE A 232 7.67 -2.12 -9.64
C ILE A 232 8.63 -1.24 -10.43
N LEU A 233 8.73 0.05 -10.09
CA LEU A 233 9.65 0.97 -10.74
C LEU A 233 11.10 0.57 -10.48
N GLY A 234 11.47 0.27 -9.23
CA GLY A 234 12.81 -0.20 -8.88
C GLY A 234 13.19 -1.48 -9.62
N ALA A 235 12.26 -2.43 -9.69
CA ALA A 235 12.45 -3.66 -10.47
C ALA A 235 12.70 -3.37 -11.97
N ARG A 236 11.93 -2.46 -12.57
CA ARG A 236 12.10 -2.07 -13.98
C ARG A 236 13.43 -1.36 -14.23
N LEU A 237 13.81 -0.44 -13.36
CA LEU A 237 15.07 0.32 -13.48
C LEU A 237 16.30 -0.57 -13.32
N SER A 238 16.20 -1.70 -12.62
CA SER A 238 17.32 -2.62 -12.41
C SER A 238 17.80 -3.31 -13.70
N GLY A 239 16.93 -3.44 -14.70
CA GLY A 239 17.21 -4.23 -15.90
C GLY A 239 17.29 -5.74 -15.67
N ALA A 240 16.90 -6.22 -14.49
CA ALA A 240 16.72 -7.64 -14.20
C ALA A 240 15.51 -8.22 -14.93
N THR A 241 15.45 -9.53 -15.08
CA THR A 241 14.24 -10.20 -15.56
C THR A 241 13.20 -10.21 -14.45
N ILE A 242 11.99 -9.76 -14.76
CA ILE A 242 10.90 -9.69 -13.80
C ILE A 242 9.85 -10.75 -14.14
N ARG A 243 9.45 -11.54 -13.15
CA ARG A 243 8.29 -12.43 -13.22
C ARG A 243 7.35 -12.12 -12.06
N VAL A 244 6.07 -12.06 -12.35
CA VAL A 244 5.03 -11.72 -11.37
C VAL A 244 4.29 -12.99 -10.98
N PHE A 245 4.25 -13.28 -9.67
CA PHE A 245 3.46 -14.38 -9.12
C PHE A 245 2.16 -13.86 -8.52
N LYS A 246 1.18 -14.77 -8.40
CA LYS A 246 -0.14 -14.44 -7.86
C LYS A 246 -0.05 -14.07 -6.39
N HIS A 247 -0.80 -13.04 -6.01
CA HIS A 247 -0.80 -12.50 -4.65
C HIS A 247 -0.98 -13.59 -3.59
N ASN A 248 -0.04 -13.62 -2.64
CA ASN A 248 -0.02 -14.59 -1.53
C ASN A 248 -0.21 -16.06 -1.95
N ASN A 249 0.07 -16.41 -3.21
CA ASN A 249 -0.05 -17.76 -3.71
C ASN A 249 1.31 -18.47 -3.72
N MET A 250 1.58 -19.22 -2.66
CA MET A 250 2.85 -19.92 -2.45
C MET A 250 3.10 -21.00 -3.49
N GLN A 251 2.06 -21.62 -4.03
CA GLN A 251 2.18 -22.60 -5.13
C GLN A 251 2.65 -21.93 -6.42
N SER A 252 2.13 -20.72 -6.71
CA SER A 252 2.59 -19.93 -7.85
C SER A 252 4.05 -19.51 -7.69
N LEU A 253 4.42 -19.04 -6.50
CA LEU A 253 5.80 -18.65 -6.17
C LEU A 253 6.74 -19.85 -6.27
N GLU A 254 6.38 -21.00 -5.67
CA GLU A 254 7.21 -22.21 -5.70
C GLU A 254 7.42 -22.73 -7.12
N LYS A 255 6.36 -22.74 -7.92
CA LYS A 255 6.43 -23.12 -9.34
C LYS A 255 7.46 -22.26 -10.08
N MET A 256 7.43 -20.95 -9.90
CA MET A 256 8.37 -20.03 -10.56
C MET A 256 9.80 -20.19 -10.06
N LEU A 257 10.00 -20.42 -8.76
CA LEU A 257 11.32 -20.70 -8.18
C LEU A 257 11.89 -22.00 -8.75
N LYS A 258 11.09 -23.06 -8.82
CA LYS A 258 11.49 -24.35 -9.40
C LYS A 258 11.88 -24.19 -10.88
N GLU A 259 11.05 -23.51 -11.66
CA GLU A 259 11.35 -23.21 -13.07
C GLU A 259 12.63 -22.37 -13.22
N ALA A 260 12.83 -21.38 -12.36
CA ALA A 260 14.01 -20.54 -12.39
C ALA A 260 15.32 -21.32 -12.15
N VAL A 261 15.29 -22.23 -11.17
CA VAL A 261 16.46 -23.06 -10.84
C VAL A 261 16.71 -24.13 -11.92
N CYS A 262 15.65 -24.79 -12.42
CA CYS A 262 15.78 -25.87 -13.38
C CYS A 262 16.12 -25.37 -14.80
N SER A 263 15.48 -24.29 -15.26
CA SER A 263 15.60 -23.81 -16.66
C SER A 263 16.64 -22.70 -16.84
N GLY A 264 17.01 -22.01 -15.76
CA GLY A 264 17.94 -20.89 -15.82
C GLY A 264 17.41 -19.68 -16.62
N GLN A 265 18.34 -18.88 -17.16
CA GLN A 265 18.03 -17.70 -17.95
C GLN A 265 17.42 -18.06 -19.31
N PRO A 266 16.45 -17.29 -19.82
CA PRO A 266 15.91 -17.49 -21.17
C PRO A 266 17.02 -17.50 -22.22
N ARG A 267 16.90 -18.37 -23.24
CA ARG A 267 17.83 -18.58 -24.38
C ARG A 267 19.18 -19.18 -24.01
N THR A 268 19.82 -18.75 -22.93
CA THR A 268 21.19 -19.20 -22.58
C THR A 268 21.23 -20.37 -21.63
N HIS A 269 20.12 -20.61 -20.89
CA HIS A 269 20.00 -21.62 -19.83
C HIS A 269 21.07 -21.53 -18.74
N ARG A 270 21.80 -20.38 -18.66
CA ARG A 270 22.76 -20.12 -17.59
C ARG A 270 22.04 -19.94 -16.27
N PRO A 271 22.66 -20.33 -15.13
CA PRO A 271 22.11 -20.02 -13.83
C PRO A 271 21.87 -18.51 -13.65
N TRP A 272 20.85 -18.15 -12.89
CA TRP A 272 20.63 -16.77 -12.50
C TRP A 272 21.75 -16.31 -11.55
N LYS A 273 22.26 -15.10 -11.73
CA LYS A 273 23.25 -14.52 -10.80
C LYS A 273 22.68 -14.35 -9.39
N LYS A 274 21.45 -13.89 -9.31
CA LYS A 274 20.66 -13.74 -8.09
C LYS A 274 19.18 -13.97 -8.40
N ILE A 275 18.43 -14.52 -7.45
CA ILE A 275 16.96 -14.57 -7.46
C ILE A 275 16.50 -13.76 -6.26
N LEU A 276 15.73 -12.70 -6.49
CA LEU A 276 15.18 -11.82 -5.47
C LEU A 276 13.66 -11.96 -5.44
N ILE A 277 13.11 -12.36 -4.30
CA ILE A 277 11.67 -12.35 -4.02
C ILE A 277 11.35 -10.99 -3.41
N VAL A 278 10.33 -10.30 -3.93
CA VAL A 278 9.93 -8.96 -3.47
C VAL A 278 8.47 -9.00 -3.06
N VAL A 279 8.21 -8.70 -1.77
CA VAL A 279 6.88 -8.71 -1.16
C VAL A 279 6.71 -7.52 -0.22
N GLU A 280 5.44 -7.15 0.06
CA GLU A 280 5.10 -6.16 1.10
C GLU A 280 4.60 -6.88 2.36
N GLY A 281 4.91 -6.35 3.53
CA GLY A 281 4.41 -6.86 4.82
C GLY A 281 2.89 -6.74 4.90
N ILE A 282 2.38 -5.53 4.62
CA ILE A 282 0.94 -5.26 4.46
C ILE A 282 0.74 -4.53 3.14
N TYR A 283 -0.14 -5.05 2.29
CA TYR A 283 -0.46 -4.48 0.99
C TYR A 283 -1.44 -3.32 1.13
N SER A 284 -1.06 -2.18 0.57
CA SER A 284 -1.70 -0.88 0.82
C SER A 284 -3.14 -0.77 0.33
N MET A 285 -3.50 -1.50 -0.70
CA MET A 285 -4.82 -1.43 -1.34
C MET A 285 -5.76 -2.55 -0.88
N GLU A 286 -5.22 -3.70 -0.54
CA GLU A 286 -5.97 -4.88 -0.12
C GLU A 286 -6.04 -5.04 1.40
N GLY A 287 -5.09 -4.45 2.13
CA GLY A 287 -4.96 -4.65 3.57
C GLY A 287 -4.60 -6.10 3.94
N SER A 288 -4.15 -6.89 2.97
CA SER A 288 -3.69 -8.26 3.20
C SER A 288 -2.30 -8.27 3.80
N VAL A 289 -2.02 -9.26 4.63
CA VAL A 289 -0.72 -9.51 5.23
C VAL A 289 -0.02 -10.61 4.45
N VAL A 290 1.27 -10.46 4.20
CA VAL A 290 2.09 -11.48 3.54
C VAL A 290 2.15 -12.79 4.33
N LEU A 291 2.21 -13.91 3.66
CA LEU A 291 2.47 -15.22 4.27
C LEU A 291 4.00 -15.39 4.48
N LEU A 292 4.56 -14.59 5.38
CA LEU A 292 6.00 -14.45 5.55
C LEU A 292 6.72 -15.77 5.91
N PRO A 293 6.22 -16.61 6.83
CA PRO A 293 6.86 -17.89 7.15
C PRO A 293 7.02 -18.81 5.94
N GLU A 294 5.99 -18.89 5.10
CA GLU A 294 5.99 -19.71 3.89
C GLU A 294 6.94 -19.14 2.83
N VAL A 295 6.97 -17.81 2.65
CA VAL A 295 7.93 -17.15 1.75
C VAL A 295 9.36 -17.44 2.19
N ILE A 296 9.66 -17.37 3.48
CA ILE A 296 11.00 -17.69 4.04
C ILE A 296 11.34 -19.17 3.84
N ALA A 297 10.38 -20.08 4.03
CA ALA A 297 10.61 -21.50 3.78
C ALA A 297 11.00 -21.73 2.30
N LEU A 298 10.29 -21.10 1.37
CA LEU A 298 10.60 -21.17 -0.07
C LEU A 298 11.94 -20.50 -0.40
N LYS A 299 12.22 -19.33 0.17
CA LYS A 299 13.50 -18.65 0.03
C LYS A 299 14.66 -19.56 0.42
N LYS A 300 14.58 -20.19 1.60
CA LYS A 300 15.62 -21.11 2.11
C LYS A 300 15.75 -22.34 1.20
N LYS A 301 14.63 -22.95 0.80
CA LYS A 301 14.59 -24.12 -0.08
C LYS A 301 15.28 -23.89 -1.43
N TYR A 302 15.04 -22.76 -2.05
CA TYR A 302 15.56 -22.44 -3.38
C TYR A 302 16.76 -21.51 -3.39
N LYS A 303 17.32 -21.17 -2.21
CA LYS A 303 18.47 -20.27 -2.03
C LYS A 303 18.29 -18.92 -2.72
N ALA A 304 17.09 -18.35 -2.60
CA ALA A 304 16.77 -17.02 -3.08
C ALA A 304 16.97 -15.97 -1.98
N TYR A 305 17.01 -14.69 -2.36
CA TYR A 305 17.00 -13.55 -1.45
C TYR A 305 15.60 -13.00 -1.28
N LEU A 306 15.32 -12.38 -0.14
CA LEU A 306 14.04 -11.78 0.21
C LEU A 306 14.18 -10.29 0.48
N TYR A 307 13.42 -9.49 -0.25
CA TYR A 307 13.19 -8.07 -0.03
C TYR A 307 11.79 -7.89 0.54
N LEU A 308 11.69 -7.39 1.76
CA LEU A 308 10.43 -7.18 2.48
C LEU A 308 10.20 -5.68 2.67
N ASP A 309 9.12 -5.17 2.11
CA ASP A 309 8.66 -3.78 2.31
C ASP A 309 7.66 -3.71 3.47
N GLU A 310 8.10 -3.16 4.58
CA GLU A 310 7.31 -2.99 5.81
C GLU A 310 6.63 -1.61 5.91
N ALA A 311 6.48 -0.89 4.80
CA ALA A 311 5.99 0.49 4.81
C ALA A 311 4.63 0.68 5.50
N HIS A 312 3.76 -0.33 5.52
CA HIS A 312 2.45 -0.30 6.16
C HIS A 312 2.38 -1.10 7.47
N SER A 313 3.41 -1.83 7.82
CA SER A 313 3.44 -2.72 8.98
C SER A 313 4.32 -2.21 10.12
N ILE A 314 5.45 -1.55 9.80
CA ILE A 314 6.36 -0.99 10.80
C ILE A 314 5.68 0.09 11.65
N GLY A 315 5.80 -0.01 12.97
CA GLY A 315 5.14 0.88 13.92
C GLY A 315 3.62 0.66 14.04
N ALA A 316 3.06 -0.36 13.36
CA ALA A 316 1.62 -0.59 13.30
C ALA A 316 1.19 -1.99 13.73
N VAL A 317 1.96 -3.03 13.41
CA VAL A 317 1.63 -4.42 13.75
C VAL A 317 2.78 -5.09 14.50
N GLY A 318 2.47 -6.20 15.17
CA GLY A 318 3.34 -6.83 16.14
C GLY A 318 3.08 -6.30 17.56
N GLN A 319 3.54 -7.01 18.57
CA GLN A 319 3.30 -6.64 19.99
C GLN A 319 3.97 -5.33 20.37
N THR A 320 5.14 -5.05 19.80
CA THR A 320 5.93 -3.84 20.04
C THR A 320 6.04 -2.94 18.78
N GLY A 321 5.31 -3.28 17.71
CA GLY A 321 5.28 -2.50 16.48
C GLY A 321 6.43 -2.76 15.51
N ARG A 322 7.14 -3.89 15.64
CA ARG A 322 8.28 -4.25 14.77
C ARG A 322 7.86 -4.85 13.43
N GLY A 323 6.60 -4.76 13.07
CA GLY A 323 6.09 -5.19 11.77
C GLY A 323 5.73 -6.67 11.69
N VAL A 324 5.71 -7.20 10.45
CA VAL A 324 5.25 -8.58 10.21
C VAL A 324 6.26 -9.63 10.66
N THR A 325 7.53 -9.29 10.81
CA THR A 325 8.53 -10.20 11.38
C THR A 325 8.20 -10.56 12.83
N GLU A 326 7.79 -9.57 13.62
CA GLU A 326 7.33 -9.79 14.99
C GLU A 326 5.95 -10.46 15.01
N LEU A 327 5.02 -10.03 14.14
CA LEU A 327 3.67 -10.61 14.05
C LEU A 327 3.70 -12.12 13.88
N PHE A 328 4.62 -12.63 13.07
CA PHE A 328 4.79 -14.07 12.81
C PHE A 328 5.88 -14.73 13.65
N ASN A 329 6.48 -13.99 14.58
CA ASN A 329 7.62 -14.48 15.39
C ASN A 329 8.74 -15.09 14.53
N VAL A 330 9.09 -14.41 13.44
CA VAL A 330 10.15 -14.81 12.51
C VAL A 330 11.46 -14.13 12.89
N ASN A 331 12.58 -14.85 12.78
CA ASN A 331 13.88 -14.24 13.00
C ASN A 331 14.16 -13.15 11.93
N PRO A 332 14.40 -11.88 12.31
CA PRO A 332 14.74 -10.81 11.38
C PRO A 332 15.91 -11.14 10.44
N ALA A 333 16.87 -11.93 10.88
CA ALA A 333 18.02 -12.38 10.08
C ALA A 333 17.62 -13.28 8.88
N ASP A 334 16.40 -13.83 8.87
CA ASP A 334 15.88 -14.60 7.75
C ASP A 334 15.39 -13.72 6.59
N VAL A 335 15.25 -12.41 6.80
CA VAL A 335 14.94 -11.42 5.76
C VAL A 335 16.25 -10.74 5.34
N ASP A 336 16.59 -10.79 4.04
CA ASP A 336 17.88 -10.26 3.58
C ASP A 336 17.88 -8.73 3.50
N VAL A 337 16.74 -8.15 3.08
CA VAL A 337 16.57 -6.70 2.95
C VAL A 337 15.23 -6.31 3.54
N MET A 338 15.26 -5.54 4.61
CA MET A 338 14.08 -4.91 5.20
C MET A 338 14.02 -3.45 4.74
N MET A 339 12.90 -3.06 4.19
CA MET A 339 12.60 -1.68 3.87
C MET A 339 11.42 -1.20 4.70
N GLY A 340 11.46 0.04 5.15
CA GLY A 340 10.32 0.70 5.76
C GLY A 340 10.28 2.19 5.46
N THR A 341 9.17 2.82 5.83
CA THR A 341 8.98 4.26 5.62
C THR A 341 8.68 4.98 6.94
N PHE A 342 9.15 6.21 7.04
CA PHE A 342 8.84 7.09 8.16
C PHE A 342 7.59 7.96 7.93
N THR A 343 6.95 7.82 6.77
CA THR A 343 5.84 8.69 6.36
C THR A 343 4.48 8.32 6.96
N LYS A 344 4.38 7.19 7.63
CA LYS A 344 3.11 6.67 8.19
C LYS A 344 3.15 6.69 9.71
N SER A 345 3.63 5.62 10.34
CA SER A 345 3.61 5.47 11.81
C SER A 345 4.48 6.50 12.55
N PHE A 346 5.53 7.03 11.92
CA PHE A 346 6.46 7.98 12.55
C PHE A 346 6.16 9.45 12.23
N GLY A 347 5.20 9.73 11.35
CA GLY A 347 4.70 11.09 11.07
C GLY A 347 5.74 12.05 10.47
N ALA A 348 6.72 11.54 9.71
CA ALA A 348 7.79 12.34 9.11
C ALA A 348 7.96 12.04 7.61
N SER A 349 9.10 12.35 7.02
CA SER A 349 9.44 12.00 5.63
C SER A 349 10.52 10.92 5.59
N GLY A 350 10.71 10.29 4.42
CA GLY A 350 11.80 9.36 4.20
C GLY A 350 11.47 7.90 4.43
N GLY A 351 12.52 7.09 4.43
CA GLY A 351 12.47 5.66 4.66
C GLY A 351 13.85 5.11 5.01
N TYR A 352 13.93 3.80 5.22
CA TYR A 352 15.18 3.12 5.55
C TYR A 352 15.30 1.80 4.80
N ILE A 353 16.54 1.32 4.67
CA ILE A 353 16.85 -0.08 4.39
C ILE A 353 17.69 -0.60 5.55
N ALA A 354 17.38 -1.81 5.98
CA ALA A 354 18.03 -2.47 7.11
C ALA A 354 18.31 -3.95 6.80
N GLY A 355 19.34 -4.49 7.42
CA GLY A 355 19.78 -5.87 7.23
C GLY A 355 21.19 -6.10 7.70
N LYS A 356 21.93 -6.96 7.01
CA LYS A 356 23.34 -7.22 7.31
C LYS A 356 24.20 -5.98 7.06
N LYS A 357 25.25 -5.84 7.84
CA LYS A 357 26.17 -4.69 7.74
C LYS A 357 26.79 -4.57 6.35
N GLU A 358 27.25 -5.68 5.75
CA GLU A 358 27.85 -5.66 4.41
C GLU A 358 26.88 -5.18 3.33
N LEU A 359 25.59 -5.50 3.46
CA LEU A 359 24.56 -5.01 2.56
C LEU A 359 24.41 -3.50 2.65
N VAL A 360 24.34 -2.98 3.88
CA VAL A 360 24.16 -1.54 4.12
C VAL A 360 25.40 -0.77 3.66
N ASP A 361 26.60 -1.23 3.98
CA ASP A 361 27.87 -0.63 3.53
C ASP A 361 27.98 -0.61 1.98
N TYR A 362 27.54 -1.69 1.33
CA TYR A 362 27.46 -1.74 -0.12
C TYR A 362 26.48 -0.67 -0.68
N LEU A 363 25.31 -0.54 -0.09
CA LEU A 363 24.31 0.46 -0.55
C LEU A 363 24.78 1.89 -0.34
N ARG A 364 25.56 2.19 0.70
CA ARG A 364 26.13 3.53 0.94
C ARG A 364 26.96 4.03 -0.25
N THR A 365 27.59 3.13 -0.95
CA THR A 365 28.51 3.46 -2.07
C THR A 365 27.91 3.22 -3.45
N HIS A 366 26.87 2.39 -3.58
CA HIS A 366 26.32 1.96 -4.87
C HIS A 366 24.88 2.40 -5.12
N SER A 367 24.15 2.82 -4.08
CA SER A 367 22.78 3.29 -4.26
C SER A 367 22.75 4.69 -4.85
N HIS A 368 21.97 4.88 -5.91
CA HIS A 368 21.79 6.21 -6.50
C HIS A 368 21.18 7.20 -5.49
N SER A 369 20.31 6.72 -4.62
CA SER A 369 19.71 7.53 -3.57
C SER A 369 20.73 7.96 -2.50
N ALA A 370 21.68 7.09 -2.18
CA ALA A 370 22.73 7.39 -1.22
C ALA A 370 23.75 8.40 -1.77
N VAL A 371 24.14 8.22 -3.05
CA VAL A 371 25.22 8.99 -3.65
C VAL A 371 24.77 10.34 -4.20
N TYR A 372 23.57 10.42 -4.78
CA TYR A 372 23.11 11.60 -5.53
C TYR A 372 21.94 12.35 -4.92
N ALA A 373 21.19 11.73 -4.01
CA ALA A 373 20.08 12.43 -3.36
C ALA A 373 20.54 13.20 -2.11
N THR A 374 19.76 14.20 -1.74
CA THR A 374 19.96 14.95 -0.49
C THR A 374 19.67 14.04 0.71
N ALA A 375 20.46 14.15 1.74
CA ALA A 375 20.23 13.51 3.03
C ALA A 375 18.89 13.99 3.64
N MET A 376 18.36 13.22 4.57
CA MET A 376 17.16 13.61 5.32
C MET A 376 17.42 14.90 6.10
N SER A 377 16.42 15.80 6.15
CA SER A 377 16.59 17.04 6.90
C SER A 377 16.67 16.79 8.42
N PRO A 378 17.55 17.48 9.16
CA PRO A 378 17.70 17.28 10.60
C PRO A 378 16.42 17.38 11.42
N PRO A 379 15.49 18.32 11.17
CA PRO A 379 14.21 18.37 11.88
C PRO A 379 13.35 17.12 11.66
N ALA A 380 13.34 16.56 10.43
CA ALA A 380 12.62 15.31 10.16
C ALA A 380 13.30 14.13 10.85
N THR A 381 14.64 14.10 10.87
CA THR A 381 15.42 13.06 11.53
C THR A 381 15.13 13.05 13.03
N GLU A 382 15.16 14.21 13.69
CA GLU A 382 14.86 14.36 15.13
C GLU A 382 13.40 13.95 15.45
N GLN A 383 12.44 14.33 14.60
CA GLN A 383 11.05 13.91 14.74
C GLN A 383 10.92 12.38 14.75
N ILE A 384 11.63 11.69 13.85
CA ILE A 384 11.62 10.24 13.76
C ILE A 384 12.27 9.62 14.99
N ILE A 385 13.41 10.12 15.42
CA ILE A 385 14.13 9.66 16.62
C ILE A 385 13.20 9.71 17.84
N ARG A 386 12.51 10.82 18.04
CA ARG A 386 11.55 10.96 19.16
C ARG A 386 10.38 10.01 19.04
N ALA A 387 9.78 9.88 17.84
CA ALA A 387 8.69 8.95 17.62
C ALA A 387 9.13 7.50 17.87
N MET A 388 10.32 7.11 17.41
CA MET A 388 10.86 5.77 17.65
C MET A 388 11.18 5.53 19.14
N LYS A 389 11.81 6.51 19.82
CA LYS A 389 12.08 6.41 21.26
C LYS A 389 10.78 6.22 22.06
N CYS A 390 9.70 6.92 21.68
CA CYS A 390 8.38 6.75 22.30
C CYS A 390 7.83 5.34 22.05
N ILE A 391 7.85 4.85 20.80
CA ILE A 391 7.36 3.50 20.47
C ILE A 391 8.17 2.42 21.23
N MET A 392 9.48 2.63 21.39
CA MET A 392 10.38 1.71 22.11
C MET A 392 10.31 1.86 23.64
N GLY A 393 9.59 2.84 24.17
CA GLY A 393 9.58 3.17 25.60
C GLY A 393 10.90 3.74 26.12
N LYS A 394 11.80 4.18 25.22
CA LYS A 394 13.11 4.77 25.59
C LYS A 394 12.99 6.22 26.08
N ASP A 395 11.83 6.82 25.95
CA ASP A 395 11.47 8.13 26.53
C ASP A 395 10.99 8.01 27.98
N GLY A 396 10.98 6.81 28.54
CA GLY A 396 10.50 6.52 29.90
C GLY A 396 8.98 6.40 29.99
N SER A 397 8.26 6.45 28.86
CA SER A 397 6.80 6.30 28.81
C SER A 397 6.37 4.91 28.32
N THR A 398 5.13 4.52 28.67
CA THR A 398 4.47 3.33 28.11
C THR A 398 3.53 3.69 26.94
N GLU A 399 3.54 4.94 26.52
CA GLU A 399 2.60 5.50 25.54
C GLU A 399 2.71 4.79 24.18
N GLY A 400 3.90 4.45 23.74
CA GLY A 400 4.13 3.72 22.50
C GLY A 400 3.40 2.37 22.47
N LEU A 401 3.58 1.55 23.50
CA LEU A 401 2.91 0.26 23.61
C LEU A 401 1.39 0.42 23.75
N ARG A 402 0.95 1.41 24.50
CA ARG A 402 -0.48 1.73 24.62
C ARG A 402 -1.10 2.03 23.25
N ARG A 403 -0.43 2.84 22.44
CA ARG A 403 -0.90 3.21 21.09
C ARG A 403 -0.94 2.00 20.14
N ILE A 404 0.04 1.11 20.19
CA ILE A 404 0.06 -0.10 19.37
C ILE A 404 -1.13 -1.00 19.73
N ARG A 405 -1.37 -1.24 21.02
CA ARG A 405 -2.54 -2.00 21.50
C ARG A 405 -3.86 -1.34 21.09
N GLN A 406 -3.99 -0.03 21.30
CA GLN A 406 -5.18 0.72 20.91
C GLN A 406 -5.44 0.62 19.38
N LEU A 407 -4.38 0.66 18.55
CA LEU A 407 -4.51 0.48 17.12
C LEU A 407 -5.05 -0.91 16.77
N ALA A 408 -4.52 -1.96 17.39
CA ALA A 408 -4.96 -3.33 17.18
C ALA A 408 -6.43 -3.53 17.59
N GLU A 409 -6.83 -3.02 18.76
CA GLU A 409 -8.21 -3.05 19.26
C GLU A 409 -9.18 -2.27 18.37
N ASN A 410 -8.81 -1.04 17.99
CA ASN A 410 -9.59 -0.21 17.06
C ASN A 410 -9.79 -0.92 15.72
N THR A 411 -8.75 -1.55 15.21
CA THR A 411 -8.77 -2.27 13.93
C THR A 411 -9.72 -3.47 13.99
N LYS A 412 -9.59 -4.31 15.00
CA LYS A 412 -10.48 -5.47 15.20
C LYS A 412 -11.93 -5.03 15.32
N TYR A 413 -12.19 -4.06 16.16
CA TYR A 413 -13.53 -3.51 16.36
C TYR A 413 -14.15 -3.00 15.06
N PHE A 414 -13.45 -2.11 14.36
CA PHE A 414 -13.96 -1.49 13.15
C PHE A 414 -14.26 -2.53 12.05
N ARG A 415 -13.36 -3.50 11.86
CA ARG A 415 -13.55 -4.59 10.90
C ARG A 415 -14.74 -5.48 11.25
N SER A 416 -14.87 -5.86 12.52
CA SER A 416 -15.98 -6.69 13.01
C SER A 416 -17.33 -6.03 12.72
N ARG A 417 -17.46 -4.75 13.12
CA ARG A 417 -18.70 -3.99 12.93
C ARG A 417 -19.08 -3.82 11.45
N LEU A 418 -18.12 -3.56 10.58
CA LEU A 418 -18.38 -3.47 9.13
C LEU A 418 -18.85 -4.81 8.54
N LYS A 419 -18.25 -5.93 8.96
CA LYS A 419 -18.69 -7.27 8.54
C LYS A 419 -20.12 -7.57 9.04
N GLU A 420 -20.43 -7.25 10.28
CA GLU A 420 -21.78 -7.41 10.87
C GLU A 420 -22.84 -6.61 10.10
N MET A 421 -22.49 -5.40 9.65
CA MET A 421 -23.38 -4.55 8.83
C MET A 421 -23.60 -5.09 7.41
N GLY A 422 -22.86 -6.13 6.99
CA GLY A 422 -22.99 -6.73 5.66
C GLY A 422 -22.13 -6.10 4.58
N PHE A 423 -21.10 -5.34 4.94
CA PHE A 423 -20.11 -4.84 3.97
C PHE A 423 -19.11 -5.94 3.60
N ILE A 424 -18.69 -5.95 2.33
CA ILE A 424 -17.55 -6.76 1.89
C ILE A 424 -16.29 -5.95 2.13
N ILE A 425 -15.41 -6.46 3.00
CA ILE A 425 -14.12 -5.84 3.31
C ILE A 425 -12.99 -6.81 2.97
N TYR A 426 -11.87 -6.27 2.50
CA TYR A 426 -10.66 -7.04 2.21
C TYR A 426 -9.64 -6.93 3.35
N GLY A 427 -8.65 -7.80 3.32
CA GLY A 427 -7.51 -7.80 4.25
C GLY A 427 -7.71 -8.62 5.51
N ASN A 428 -6.61 -8.83 6.23
CA ASN A 428 -6.57 -9.61 7.47
C ASN A 428 -7.06 -8.78 8.66
N ASN A 429 -7.45 -9.46 9.73
CA ASN A 429 -7.99 -8.80 10.92
C ASN A 429 -6.97 -7.91 11.63
N ASP A 430 -5.68 -8.23 11.52
CA ASP A 430 -4.59 -7.45 12.14
C ASP A 430 -4.16 -6.23 11.29
N SER A 431 -4.67 -6.10 10.06
CA SER A 431 -4.32 -5.00 9.18
C SER A 431 -5.11 -3.72 9.49
N PRO A 432 -4.45 -2.59 9.83
CA PRO A 432 -5.12 -1.32 10.09
C PRO A 432 -5.66 -0.66 8.80
N VAL A 433 -5.32 -1.19 7.64
CA VAL A 433 -5.87 -0.79 6.35
C VAL A 433 -7.14 -1.58 6.08
N VAL A 434 -8.28 -0.91 6.01
CA VAL A 434 -9.62 -1.53 5.88
C VAL A 434 -10.27 -1.10 4.57
N PRO A 435 -10.09 -1.87 3.48
CA PRO A 435 -10.75 -1.59 2.20
C PRO A 435 -12.19 -2.10 2.21
N VAL A 436 -13.14 -1.22 1.93
CA VAL A 436 -14.56 -1.54 1.77
C VAL A 436 -14.92 -1.50 0.30
N LEU A 437 -15.47 -2.58 -0.25
CA LEU A 437 -15.75 -2.71 -1.67
C LEU A 437 -17.02 -1.93 -2.08
N LEU A 438 -16.88 -1.07 -3.10
CA LEU A 438 -17.95 -0.23 -3.62
C LEU A 438 -18.40 -0.65 -5.04
N TYR A 439 -17.51 -1.30 -5.78
CA TYR A 439 -17.68 -1.85 -7.13
C TYR A 439 -18.00 -0.80 -8.21
N MET A 440 -19.21 -0.28 -8.25
CA MET A 440 -19.74 0.55 -9.33
C MET A 440 -19.15 1.96 -9.31
N PRO A 441 -18.69 2.52 -10.45
CA PRO A 441 -18.06 3.84 -10.50
C PRO A 441 -18.95 4.97 -9.97
N ALA A 442 -20.25 4.94 -10.26
CA ALA A 442 -21.19 5.92 -9.74
C ALA A 442 -21.32 5.88 -8.22
N LYS A 443 -21.31 4.67 -7.62
CA LYS A 443 -21.37 4.50 -6.17
C LYS A 443 -20.09 4.96 -5.46
N VAL A 444 -18.93 4.81 -6.10
CA VAL A 444 -17.64 5.31 -5.58
C VAL A 444 -17.71 6.82 -5.38
N VAL A 445 -18.18 7.54 -6.39
CA VAL A 445 -18.29 9.02 -6.34
C VAL A 445 -19.36 9.46 -5.34
N ALA A 446 -20.54 8.83 -5.39
CA ALA A 446 -21.63 9.13 -4.47
C ALA A 446 -21.21 8.87 -3.01
N PHE A 447 -20.58 7.74 -2.75
CA PHE A 447 -20.08 7.39 -1.42
C PHE A 447 -19.11 8.44 -0.87
N ALA A 448 -18.11 8.85 -1.67
CA ALA A 448 -17.14 9.85 -1.24
C ALA A 448 -17.80 11.21 -0.90
N ARG A 449 -18.82 11.62 -1.66
CA ARG A 449 -19.55 12.87 -1.42
C ARG A 449 -20.46 12.76 -0.20
N GLU A 450 -21.19 11.66 -0.06
CA GLU A 450 -22.08 11.42 1.08
C GLU A 450 -21.31 11.33 2.41
N MET A 451 -20.15 10.66 2.42
CA MET A 451 -19.30 10.62 3.59
C MET A 451 -18.74 12.00 3.94
N LEU A 452 -18.31 12.77 2.93
CA LEU A 452 -17.82 14.13 3.16
C LEU A 452 -18.92 15.06 3.69
N ALA A 453 -20.16 14.97 3.16
CA ALA A 453 -21.31 15.75 3.64
C ALA A 453 -21.57 15.49 5.14
N ARG A 454 -21.26 14.25 5.61
CA ARG A 454 -21.32 13.86 7.03
C ARG A 454 -20.02 14.15 7.80
N LYS A 455 -19.12 14.94 7.21
CA LYS A 455 -17.82 15.32 7.79
C LYS A 455 -16.85 14.15 8.03
N ILE A 456 -17.00 13.07 7.26
CA ILE A 456 -16.09 11.92 7.29
C ILE A 456 -15.17 11.99 6.07
N GLY A 457 -13.87 12.18 6.32
CA GLY A 457 -12.82 12.15 5.29
C GLY A 457 -12.43 10.71 4.98
N VAL A 458 -12.75 10.23 3.78
CA VAL A 458 -12.38 8.89 3.31
C VAL A 458 -11.76 8.95 1.92
N VAL A 459 -10.78 8.08 1.67
CA VAL A 459 -10.15 7.93 0.35
C VAL A 459 -10.86 6.83 -0.41
N VAL A 460 -11.36 7.18 -1.61
CA VAL A 460 -11.91 6.20 -2.54
C VAL A 460 -10.93 5.93 -3.67
N VAL A 461 -10.87 4.69 -4.11
CA VAL A 461 -9.94 4.23 -5.15
C VAL A 461 -10.71 3.38 -6.15
N GLY A 462 -10.48 3.62 -7.43
CA GLY A 462 -11.08 2.87 -8.52
C GLY A 462 -10.09 2.70 -9.68
N PHE A 463 -10.60 2.17 -10.80
CA PHE A 463 -9.79 2.05 -12.01
C PHE A 463 -9.18 3.41 -12.42
N PRO A 464 -7.91 3.48 -12.86
CA PRO A 464 -6.99 2.35 -13.15
C PRO A 464 -6.15 1.86 -11.97
N ALA A 465 -6.26 2.46 -10.78
CA ALA A 465 -5.44 2.07 -9.61
C ALA A 465 -5.87 0.72 -9.00
N THR A 466 -7.11 0.30 -9.23
CA THR A 466 -7.63 -1.02 -8.88
C THR A 466 -8.28 -1.67 -10.10
N PRO A 467 -8.51 -2.99 -10.11
CA PRO A 467 -9.32 -3.63 -11.16
C PRO A 467 -10.70 -2.97 -11.29
N ILE A 468 -11.29 -3.02 -12.49
CA ILE A 468 -12.58 -2.36 -12.78
C ILE A 468 -13.68 -2.78 -11.81
N THR A 469 -13.70 -4.05 -11.42
CA THR A 469 -14.72 -4.63 -10.52
C THR A 469 -14.36 -4.54 -9.05
N GLU A 470 -13.29 -3.83 -8.66
CA GLU A 470 -12.79 -3.81 -7.29
C GLU A 470 -12.56 -2.40 -6.75
N ALA A 471 -13.34 -1.44 -7.24
CA ALA A 471 -13.32 -0.10 -6.69
C ALA A 471 -13.74 -0.13 -5.22
N ARG A 472 -13.04 0.62 -4.38
CA ARG A 472 -13.13 0.55 -2.92
C ARG A 472 -12.97 1.89 -2.23
N ALA A 473 -13.50 1.98 -1.02
CA ALA A 473 -13.11 3.00 -0.05
C ALA A 473 -12.03 2.40 0.86
N ARG A 474 -10.95 3.14 1.10
CA ARG A 474 -9.86 2.70 1.97
C ARG A 474 -9.88 3.49 3.26
N PHE A 475 -10.25 2.83 4.36
CA PHE A 475 -10.12 3.37 5.71
C PHE A 475 -8.76 3.00 6.27
N CYS A 476 -8.10 3.96 6.92
CA CYS A 476 -6.88 3.74 7.66
C CYS A 476 -7.18 4.01 9.13
N VAL A 477 -7.26 2.94 9.92
CA VAL A 477 -7.51 3.04 11.36
C VAL A 477 -6.25 3.56 12.06
N SER A 478 -6.43 4.41 13.05
CA SER A 478 -5.35 5.01 13.84
C SER A 478 -5.53 4.74 15.32
N ALA A 479 -4.43 4.69 16.05
CA ALA A 479 -4.42 4.64 17.51
C ALA A 479 -5.05 5.90 18.14
N ALA A 480 -5.07 7.01 17.41
CA ALA A 480 -5.67 8.26 17.89
C ALA A 480 -7.20 8.31 17.74
N HIS A 481 -7.81 7.35 17.03
CA HIS A 481 -9.26 7.27 16.96
C HIS A 481 -9.83 6.78 18.29
N THR A 482 -10.76 7.55 18.85
CA THR A 482 -11.54 7.12 20.01
C THR A 482 -12.66 6.18 19.58
N ARG A 483 -13.23 5.46 20.55
CA ARG A 483 -14.38 4.57 20.29
C ARG A 483 -15.57 5.34 19.71
N ASP A 484 -15.83 6.54 20.21
CA ASP A 484 -16.94 7.39 19.75
C ASP A 484 -16.73 7.86 18.32
N MET A 485 -15.50 8.24 17.93
CA MET A 485 -15.18 8.57 16.53
C MET A 485 -15.43 7.38 15.60
N LEU A 486 -15.03 6.17 16.01
CA LEU A 486 -15.27 4.97 15.22
C LEU A 486 -16.76 4.66 15.12
N ASN A 487 -17.54 4.82 16.20
CA ASN A 487 -18.98 4.65 16.18
C ASN A 487 -19.64 5.65 15.24
N GLN A 488 -19.27 6.93 15.31
CA GLN A 488 -19.78 7.95 14.38
C GLN A 488 -19.54 7.56 12.91
N VAL A 489 -18.34 7.08 12.58
CA VAL A 489 -18.04 6.61 11.22
C VAL A 489 -18.89 5.40 10.87
N LEU A 490 -19.08 4.45 11.79
CA LEU A 490 -19.88 3.24 11.57
C LEU A 490 -21.36 3.57 11.37
N ASP A 491 -21.92 4.52 12.12
CA ASP A 491 -23.30 4.97 11.94
C ASP A 491 -23.49 5.62 10.56
N CYS A 492 -22.57 6.51 10.16
CA CYS A 492 -22.57 7.09 8.83
C CYS A 492 -22.42 6.02 7.73
N MET A 493 -21.56 5.01 7.95
CA MET A 493 -21.40 3.88 7.04
C MET A 493 -22.69 3.08 6.90
N ASN A 494 -23.41 2.86 7.99
CA ASN A 494 -24.68 2.15 7.99
C ASN A 494 -25.72 2.88 7.13
N GLU A 495 -25.90 4.20 7.35
CA GLU A 495 -26.83 5.05 6.61
C GLU A 495 -26.48 5.12 5.12
N VAL A 496 -25.22 5.43 4.80
CA VAL A 496 -24.75 5.54 3.41
C VAL A 496 -24.78 4.17 2.73
N GLY A 497 -24.51 3.10 3.48
CA GLY A 497 -24.61 1.73 3.03
C GLY A 497 -26.01 1.34 2.57
N ASP A 498 -27.03 1.78 3.31
CA ASP A 498 -28.44 1.57 2.95
C ASP A 498 -28.83 2.47 1.78
N LEU A 499 -28.51 3.77 1.85
CA LEU A 499 -28.80 4.74 0.79
C LEU A 499 -28.26 4.32 -0.57
N LEU A 500 -27.03 3.82 -0.62
CA LEU A 500 -26.36 3.44 -1.86
C LEU A 500 -26.40 1.93 -2.12
N CYS A 501 -27.08 1.14 -1.30
CA CYS A 501 -27.15 -0.32 -1.41
C CYS A 501 -25.75 -0.95 -1.53
N LEU A 502 -24.88 -0.74 -0.52
CA LEU A 502 -23.49 -1.19 -0.50
C LEU A 502 -23.26 -2.45 0.34
N LYS A 503 -24.28 -2.95 1.02
CA LYS A 503 -24.22 -4.15 1.88
C LYS A 503 -24.36 -5.39 1.02
N PHE A 504 -23.26 -5.81 0.40
CA PHE A 504 -23.24 -6.90 -0.59
C PHE A 504 -22.91 -8.27 -0.03
N SER A 505 -22.45 -8.35 1.24
CA SER A 505 -22.04 -9.62 1.84
C SER A 505 -23.21 -10.58 1.95
N ARG A 506 -22.98 -11.82 1.52
CA ARG A 506 -23.89 -12.96 1.66
C ARG A 506 -23.54 -13.85 2.84
N ARG A 507 -22.37 -13.62 3.44
CA ARG A 507 -21.92 -14.36 4.61
C ARG A 507 -22.63 -13.80 5.84
N LYS A 508 -23.28 -14.69 6.61
CA LYS A 508 -23.70 -14.31 7.98
C LYS A 508 -22.44 -14.30 8.84
N TYR A 509 -22.05 -13.12 9.26
CA TYR A 509 -20.94 -12.98 10.19
C TYR A 509 -21.45 -13.38 11.58
N SER A 510 -20.93 -14.46 12.14
CA SER A 510 -21.02 -14.75 13.55
C SER A 510 -19.72 -14.26 14.20
N PRO A 511 -19.79 -13.36 15.18
CA PRO A 511 -18.59 -13.00 15.94
C PRO A 511 -17.98 -14.30 16.48
N GLN A 512 -16.72 -14.57 16.19
CA GLN A 512 -16.01 -15.57 16.97
C GLN A 512 -15.95 -15.02 18.38
N PRO A 513 -16.32 -15.82 19.42
CA PRO A 513 -16.11 -15.39 20.78
C PRO A 513 -14.64 -15.02 20.90
N ASP A 514 -14.37 -13.79 21.36
CA ASP A 514 -13.03 -13.40 21.74
C ASP A 514 -12.55 -14.44 22.74
N LEU A 515 -11.62 -15.28 22.32
CA LEU A 515 -10.74 -15.95 23.27
C LEU A 515 -9.90 -14.82 23.87
N CYS A 516 -10.50 -14.08 24.78
CA CYS A 516 -9.79 -13.24 25.71
C CYS A 516 -8.89 -14.20 26.49
N ASP A 517 -7.63 -14.21 26.15
CA ASP A 517 -6.63 -14.72 27.07
C ASP A 517 -6.73 -13.86 28.34
N GLU A 518 -7.48 -14.36 29.32
CA GLU A 518 -7.30 -14.04 30.72
C GLU A 518 -5.88 -14.49 31.11
N THR A 519 -4.92 -13.66 30.80
CA THR A 519 -3.64 -13.66 31.50
C THR A 519 -3.53 -12.26 32.11
N ASP A 520 -4.19 -12.11 33.25
CA ASP A 520 -3.84 -11.11 34.24
C ASP A 520 -2.37 -11.28 34.60
N PHE A 521 -1.54 -10.48 33.96
CA PHE A 521 -0.23 -10.20 34.53
C PHE A 521 -0.46 -9.13 35.59
N GLU A 522 -0.64 -9.57 36.84
CA GLU A 522 -0.42 -8.75 38.03
C GLU A 522 0.98 -8.14 37.89
N LEU A 523 1.00 -6.82 37.74
CA LEU A 523 2.19 -6.02 37.94
C LEU A 523 2.41 -5.97 39.45
N ASP A 524 3.28 -6.82 39.96
CA ASP A 524 3.83 -6.65 41.28
C ASP A 524 4.57 -5.32 41.35
N SER A 525 4.20 -4.57 42.37
CA SER A 525 4.64 -3.24 42.80
C SER A 525 6.14 -3.09 43.01
#